data_af36a0b5da186c9e75a6233570c758fd
#
_entry.id   af36a0b5da186c9e75a6233570c758fd
#
_cell.length_a   1.000
_cell.length_b   1.000
_cell.length_c   1.000
_cell.angle_alpha   90.00
_cell.angle_beta   90.00
_cell.angle_gamma   90.00
#
_symmetry.space_group_name_H-M   'P 1'
#
loop_
_entity.id
_entity.type
_entity.pdbx_description
1 polymer ?
#
loop_
_entity_poly.entity_id
_entity_poly.type
_entity_poly.pdbx_seq_one_letter_code
_entity_poly.pdbx_strand_id
1 'polypeptide(L)'
;MKKVLLATVAILIAAPALAADLGARPITKAPVMAAPGYSWSGCYIGVQGGWGSMRSNNSFSSSGLPPFTPEANTDGDGGIFGGHLGCNWQSSQWVFGLEGDGEWSGIKGDDGGVGGDTNELSARWLASFRGRLGMAFGNSLLYATGGVAFMGARSSVLDPGEGESISKTLTGWTVGAGWEYGFTPNFSARVEYRFTSFGSEDFIFPVNGYTERHHDIDIHAVRVGLTYRFGGPFARY
;
A
#
# COMPACT_ATOMS: atom_id res chain seq x y z
N MET A 1 44.70 -102.38 7.68
CA MET A 1 43.61 -101.48 8.14
C MET A 1 44.30 -100.22 8.67
N LYS A 2 44.11 -99.14 8.08
CA LYS A 2 44.17 -97.71 8.45
C LYS A 2 44.78 -96.87 7.30
N LYS A 3 43.87 -96.26 6.60
CA LYS A 3 44.18 -95.35 5.48
C LYS A 3 44.70 -94.07 6.06
N VAL A 4 45.84 -93.61 5.65
CA VAL A 4 46.38 -92.26 5.95
C VAL A 4 46.19 -91.43 4.70
N LEU A 5 45.28 -90.47 4.79
CA LEU A 5 45.07 -89.46 3.77
C LEU A 5 46.14 -88.38 3.91
N LEU A 6 46.95 -88.21 2.87
CA LEU A 6 47.85 -87.06 2.74
C LEU A 6 47.05 -85.88 2.28
N ALA A 7 46.92 -84.87 3.12
CA ALA A 7 46.39 -83.56 2.77
C ALA A 7 47.53 -82.67 2.25
N THR A 8 47.55 -82.43 0.96
CA THR A 8 48.44 -81.45 0.32
C THR A 8 47.88 -80.02 0.60
N VAL A 9 48.65 -79.26 1.39
CA VAL A 9 48.37 -77.85 1.65
C VAL A 9 48.88 -77.00 0.47
N ALA A 10 48.04 -76.51 -0.36
CA ALA A 10 48.37 -75.50 -1.37
C ALA A 10 48.44 -74.12 -0.69
N ILE A 11 49.65 -73.61 -0.54
CA ILE A 11 49.86 -72.21 -0.07
C ILE A 11 49.60 -71.27 -1.24
N LEU A 12 48.43 -70.66 -1.24
CA LEU A 12 48.13 -69.55 -2.11
C LEU A 12 48.83 -68.27 -1.58
N ILE A 13 49.86 -67.85 -2.31
CA ILE A 13 50.51 -66.56 -2.09
C ILE A 13 49.50 -65.49 -2.51
N ALA A 14 48.79 -64.87 -1.55
CA ALA A 14 48.02 -63.71 -1.76
C ALA A 14 48.91 -62.48 -1.93
N ALA A 15 49.13 -62.05 -3.17
CA ALA A 15 49.75 -60.76 -3.42
C ALA A 15 48.79 -59.63 -2.88
N PRO A 16 49.31 -58.67 -2.09
CA PRO A 16 48.47 -57.51 -1.71
C PRO A 16 48.17 -56.71 -2.96
N ALA A 17 46.89 -56.70 -3.37
CA ALA A 17 46.42 -55.77 -4.33
C ALA A 17 46.52 -54.35 -3.66
N LEU A 18 47.51 -53.60 -4.08
CA LEU A 18 47.58 -52.18 -3.84
C LEU A 18 46.38 -51.59 -4.56
N ALA A 19 45.22 -51.62 -3.92
CA ALA A 19 44.08 -50.75 -4.31
C ALA A 19 44.61 -49.33 -4.18
N ALA A 20 44.90 -48.72 -5.34
CA ALA A 20 45.18 -47.31 -5.40
C ALA A 20 43.97 -46.58 -4.71
N ASP A 21 44.27 -46.07 -3.55
CA ASP A 21 43.36 -45.19 -2.82
C ASP A 21 43.14 -43.94 -3.73
N LEU A 22 42.19 -44.07 -4.63
CA LEU A 22 41.66 -42.90 -5.35
C LEU A 22 41.04 -42.03 -4.27
N GLY A 23 41.83 -41.06 -3.79
CA GLY A 23 41.41 -40.10 -2.81
C GLY A 23 39.97 -39.66 -3.16
N ALA A 24 39.06 -39.90 -2.24
CA ALA A 24 37.66 -39.55 -2.41
C ALA A 24 37.64 -38.12 -2.94
N ARG A 25 37.19 -37.93 -4.18
CA ARG A 25 37.00 -36.59 -4.72
C ARG A 25 36.17 -35.81 -3.69
N PRO A 26 36.66 -34.66 -3.18
CA PRO A 26 35.86 -33.86 -2.28
C PRO A 26 34.54 -33.64 -3.00
N ILE A 27 33.45 -34.14 -2.43
CA ILE A 27 32.11 -33.84 -2.88
C ILE A 27 31.96 -32.32 -2.59
N THR A 28 32.36 -31.50 -3.54
CA THR A 28 32.04 -30.09 -3.52
C THR A 28 30.51 -30.07 -3.58
N LYS A 29 29.92 -29.88 -2.39
CA LYS A 29 28.49 -29.64 -2.26
C LYS A 29 28.17 -28.57 -3.31
N ALA A 30 27.39 -28.92 -4.34
CA ALA A 30 27.02 -27.98 -5.36
C ALA A 30 26.56 -26.70 -4.64
N PRO A 31 26.99 -25.50 -5.06
CA PRO A 31 26.55 -24.29 -4.44
C PRO A 31 25.02 -24.39 -4.39
N VAL A 32 24.46 -24.33 -3.19
CA VAL A 32 23.01 -24.25 -3.03
C VAL A 32 22.65 -23.01 -3.82
N MET A 33 22.12 -23.18 -5.04
CA MET A 33 21.52 -22.09 -5.79
C MET A 33 20.44 -21.57 -4.86
N ALA A 34 20.74 -20.45 -4.19
CA ALA A 34 19.72 -19.75 -3.44
C ALA A 34 18.54 -19.58 -4.40
N ALA A 35 17.39 -20.13 -4.03
CA ALA A 35 16.19 -19.95 -4.81
C ALA A 35 16.10 -18.44 -5.14
N PRO A 36 15.88 -18.06 -6.40
CA PRO A 36 15.84 -16.65 -6.78
C PRO A 36 14.91 -15.95 -5.82
N GLY A 37 15.47 -15.06 -4.99
CA GLY A 37 14.71 -14.32 -4.00
C GLY A 37 13.61 -13.54 -4.72
N TYR A 38 12.46 -13.37 -4.08
CA TYR A 38 11.37 -12.57 -4.63
C TYR A 38 11.88 -11.17 -5.00
N SER A 39 11.69 -10.74 -6.24
CA SER A 39 12.13 -9.44 -6.72
C SER A 39 10.98 -8.44 -6.63
N TRP A 40 11.22 -7.34 -5.94
CA TRP A 40 10.29 -6.22 -5.84
C TRP A 40 10.46 -5.21 -6.98
N SER A 41 11.48 -5.36 -7.83
CA SER A 41 11.69 -4.49 -9.00
C SER A 41 10.66 -4.77 -10.10
N GLY A 42 10.21 -3.70 -10.76
CA GLY A 42 9.29 -3.75 -11.88
C GLY A 42 8.10 -2.83 -11.70
N CYS A 43 7.35 -2.62 -12.77
CA CYS A 43 6.11 -1.87 -12.74
C CYS A 43 4.94 -2.79 -12.38
N TYR A 44 3.92 -2.22 -11.81
CA TYR A 44 2.76 -2.96 -11.32
C TYR A 44 1.48 -2.15 -11.49
N ILE A 45 0.37 -2.87 -11.50
CA ILE A 45 -0.99 -2.36 -11.41
C ILE A 45 -1.75 -3.17 -10.40
N GLY A 46 -2.73 -2.56 -9.74
CA GLY A 46 -3.55 -3.29 -8.80
C GLY A 46 -4.88 -2.63 -8.51
N VAL A 47 -5.68 -3.33 -7.73
CA VAL A 47 -6.94 -2.86 -7.20
C VAL A 47 -6.84 -2.78 -5.68
N GLN A 48 -7.58 -1.86 -5.09
CA GLN A 48 -7.58 -1.69 -3.64
C GLN A 48 -8.96 -1.22 -3.17
N GLY A 49 -9.26 -1.55 -1.92
CA GLY A 49 -10.45 -1.08 -1.25
C GLY A 49 -10.20 -0.98 0.24
N GLY A 50 -11.03 -0.23 0.93
CA GLY A 50 -10.84 0.00 2.35
C GLY A 50 -11.92 0.84 2.97
N TRP A 51 -11.60 1.37 4.13
CA TRP A 51 -12.47 2.25 4.89
C TRP A 51 -11.70 3.50 5.32
N GLY A 52 -12.33 4.67 5.16
CA GLY A 52 -11.78 5.95 5.56
C GLY A 52 -12.68 6.66 6.55
N SER A 53 -12.06 7.39 7.47
CA SER A 53 -12.70 8.33 8.38
C SER A 53 -12.16 9.72 8.11
N MET A 54 -13.04 10.68 7.93
CA MET A 54 -12.75 12.08 7.69
C MET A 54 -13.13 12.89 8.91
N ARG A 55 -12.30 13.86 9.24
CA ARG A 55 -12.59 14.87 10.27
C ARG A 55 -12.33 16.26 9.70
N SER A 56 -13.25 17.19 9.96
CA SER A 56 -13.10 18.60 9.63
C SER A 56 -13.69 19.46 10.74
N ASN A 57 -13.01 20.53 11.07
CA ASN A 57 -13.53 21.56 11.96
C ASN A 57 -14.15 22.68 11.10
N ASN A 58 -15.38 23.07 11.38
CA ASN A 58 -16.09 24.08 10.58
C ASN A 58 -16.18 25.41 11.28
N SER A 59 -16.17 26.50 10.51
CA SER A 59 -16.47 27.84 10.97
C SER A 59 -17.26 28.60 9.89
N PHE A 60 -18.15 29.46 10.32
CA PHE A 60 -19.14 30.16 9.47
C PHE A 60 -18.97 31.66 9.53
N SER A 61 -19.22 32.35 8.42
CA SER A 61 -19.32 33.79 8.33
C SER A 61 -20.39 34.21 7.31
N SER A 62 -21.37 35.00 7.74
CA SER A 62 -22.41 35.55 6.87
C SER A 62 -21.91 36.67 5.94
N SER A 63 -20.74 37.23 6.19
CA SER A 63 -20.13 38.29 5.39
C SER A 63 -18.98 37.83 4.50
N GLY A 64 -18.54 36.57 4.65
CA GLY A 64 -17.31 36.05 4.04
C GLY A 64 -16.04 36.66 4.62
N LEU A 65 -16.14 37.50 5.66
CA LEU A 65 -15.03 38.19 6.32
C LEU A 65 -14.98 37.81 7.81
N PRO A 66 -13.78 37.84 8.45
CA PRO A 66 -13.66 37.61 9.89
C PRO A 66 -14.49 38.60 10.72
N PRO A 67 -14.97 38.21 11.91
CA PRO A 67 -14.72 36.94 12.59
C PRO A 67 -15.62 35.81 12.07
N PHE A 68 -15.02 34.59 11.98
CA PHE A 68 -15.77 33.38 11.76
C PHE A 68 -16.22 32.81 13.11
N THR A 69 -17.48 32.40 13.17
CA THR A 69 -18.05 31.75 14.36
C THR A 69 -17.74 30.23 14.27
N PRO A 70 -17.10 29.60 15.28
CA PRO A 70 -16.92 28.14 15.27
C PRO A 70 -18.27 27.42 15.28
N GLU A 71 -18.39 26.43 14.41
CA GLU A 71 -19.51 25.48 14.36
C GLU A 71 -19.11 24.09 14.84
N ALA A 72 -20.02 23.14 14.72
CA ALA A 72 -19.75 21.75 15.07
C ALA A 72 -18.72 21.13 14.13
N ASN A 73 -17.98 20.15 14.63
CA ASN A 73 -17.07 19.36 13.79
C ASN A 73 -17.87 18.48 12.86
N THR A 74 -17.43 18.37 11.60
CA THR A 74 -17.96 17.39 10.65
C THR A 74 -17.09 16.14 10.74
N ASP A 75 -17.64 15.06 11.28
CA ASP A 75 -17.03 13.75 11.28
C ASP A 75 -17.77 12.87 10.28
N GLY A 76 -17.04 12.13 9.46
CA GLY A 76 -17.62 11.25 8.45
C GLY A 76 -16.77 10.04 8.20
N ASP A 77 -17.40 8.99 7.69
CA ASP A 77 -16.72 7.78 7.32
C ASP A 77 -17.36 7.10 6.09
N GLY A 78 -16.64 6.18 5.49
CA GLY A 78 -17.17 5.48 4.34
C GLY A 78 -16.17 4.56 3.66
N GLY A 79 -16.71 3.70 2.78
CA GLY A 79 -15.93 2.81 1.95
C GLY A 79 -15.18 3.56 0.84
N ILE A 80 -13.99 3.07 0.52
CA ILE A 80 -13.17 3.51 -0.62
C ILE A 80 -12.82 2.32 -1.49
N PHE A 81 -12.80 2.53 -2.83
CA PHE A 81 -12.45 1.50 -3.79
C PHE A 81 -11.84 2.11 -5.04
N GLY A 82 -10.77 1.50 -5.55
CA GLY A 82 -10.12 2.00 -6.76
C GLY A 82 -8.94 1.18 -7.20
N GLY A 83 -8.03 1.82 -7.95
CA GLY A 83 -6.84 1.21 -8.48
C GLY A 83 -5.57 1.98 -8.15
N HIS A 84 -4.46 1.29 -8.27
CA HIS A 84 -3.12 1.86 -8.14
C HIS A 84 -2.19 1.31 -9.21
N LEU A 85 -1.20 2.07 -9.54
CA LEU A 85 -0.12 1.69 -10.45
C LEU A 85 1.19 2.32 -10.00
N GLY A 86 2.29 1.67 -10.30
CA GLY A 86 3.59 2.20 -9.90
C GLY A 86 4.75 1.39 -10.46
N CYS A 87 5.96 1.85 -10.15
CA CYS A 87 7.19 1.14 -10.49
C CYS A 87 8.12 1.16 -9.28
N ASN A 88 8.72 0.02 -8.98
CA ASN A 88 9.70 -0.15 -7.91
C ASN A 88 11.08 -0.49 -8.48
N TRP A 89 12.11 -0.05 -7.79
CA TRP A 89 13.51 -0.43 -8.01
C TRP A 89 14.06 -0.98 -6.70
N GLN A 90 14.55 -2.20 -6.75
CA GLN A 90 15.16 -2.86 -5.59
C GLN A 90 16.68 -2.85 -5.71
N SER A 91 17.35 -2.43 -4.64
CA SER A 91 18.79 -2.52 -4.45
C SER A 91 19.06 -3.23 -3.12
N SER A 92 19.57 -4.46 -3.20
CA SER A 92 19.69 -5.33 -2.02
C SER A 92 18.34 -5.49 -1.31
N GLN A 93 18.23 -5.10 -0.05
CA GLN A 93 17.00 -5.14 0.73
C GLN A 93 16.14 -3.86 0.61
N TRP A 94 16.67 -2.80 0.01
CA TRP A 94 15.95 -1.54 -0.11
C TRP A 94 15.13 -1.48 -1.39
N VAL A 95 13.91 -1.00 -1.28
CA VAL A 95 12.98 -0.83 -2.40
C VAL A 95 12.56 0.63 -2.44
N PHE A 96 12.79 1.27 -3.59
CA PHE A 96 12.37 2.63 -3.89
C PHE A 96 11.31 2.56 -4.97
N GLY A 97 10.32 3.42 -4.93
CA GLY A 97 9.27 3.41 -5.95
C GLY A 97 8.53 4.72 -6.07
N LEU A 98 7.78 4.81 -7.16
CA LEU A 98 6.77 5.83 -7.39
C LEU A 98 5.43 5.13 -7.62
N GLU A 99 4.37 5.66 -7.03
CA GLU A 99 3.03 5.11 -7.11
C GLU A 99 2.00 6.21 -7.30
N GLY A 100 1.04 5.97 -8.20
CA GLY A 100 -0.16 6.76 -8.35
C GLY A 100 -1.39 5.91 -8.08
N ASP A 101 -2.41 6.50 -7.50
CA ASP A 101 -3.70 5.86 -7.26
C ASP A 101 -4.88 6.78 -7.52
N GLY A 102 -6.01 6.16 -7.83
CA GLY A 102 -7.30 6.82 -7.95
C GLY A 102 -8.40 5.93 -7.37
N GLU A 103 -9.26 6.51 -6.54
CA GLU A 103 -10.29 5.80 -5.78
C GLU A 103 -11.61 6.55 -5.80
N TRP A 104 -12.71 5.84 -5.96
CA TRP A 104 -14.02 6.34 -5.59
C TRP A 104 -14.16 6.27 -4.07
N SER A 105 -14.83 7.27 -3.52
CA SER A 105 -15.03 7.41 -2.09
C SER A 105 -16.51 7.60 -1.78
N GLY A 106 -16.97 6.90 -0.77
CA GLY A 106 -18.27 7.04 -0.15
C GLY A 106 -18.22 7.74 1.20
N ILE A 107 -17.09 8.39 1.52
CA ILE A 107 -16.94 9.10 2.80
C ILE A 107 -17.87 10.30 2.79
N LYS A 108 -18.74 10.37 3.80
CA LYS A 108 -19.69 11.44 4.02
C LYS A 108 -19.72 11.80 5.49
N GLY A 109 -19.69 13.10 5.76
CA GLY A 109 -19.87 13.66 7.09
C GLY A 109 -21.00 14.65 7.09
N ASP A 110 -21.75 14.68 8.18
CA ASP A 110 -22.75 15.69 8.49
C ASP A 110 -22.40 16.37 9.82
N ASP A 111 -22.76 17.64 9.96
CA ASP A 111 -22.47 18.42 11.17
C ASP A 111 -23.65 18.45 12.15
N GLY A 112 -24.70 17.69 11.88
CA GLY A 112 -25.87 17.59 12.75
C GLY A 112 -26.72 18.86 12.85
N GLY A 113 -26.45 19.86 12.02
CA GLY A 113 -27.21 21.11 11.80
C GLY A 113 -27.69 21.87 13.03
N VAL A 114 -27.26 23.11 13.19
CA VAL A 114 -27.85 24.04 14.13
C VAL A 114 -28.94 24.82 13.43
N GLY A 115 -30.21 24.62 13.83
CA GLY A 115 -31.34 25.37 13.30
C GLY A 115 -32.22 24.66 12.25
N GLY A 116 -31.96 23.39 11.95
CA GLY A 116 -32.73 22.58 11.02
C GLY A 116 -32.11 22.42 9.63
N ASP A 117 -30.99 23.07 9.38
CA ASP A 117 -30.20 22.93 8.15
C ASP A 117 -29.16 21.87 8.33
N THR A 118 -29.04 20.92 7.41
CA THR A 118 -28.01 19.87 7.46
C THR A 118 -26.96 20.18 6.40
N ASN A 119 -25.73 20.42 6.84
CA ASN A 119 -24.59 20.55 5.94
C ASN A 119 -23.93 19.18 5.75
N GLU A 120 -23.84 18.69 4.52
CA GLU A 120 -23.17 17.46 4.18
C GLU A 120 -21.86 17.77 3.42
N LEU A 121 -20.73 17.34 3.97
CA LEU A 121 -19.45 17.29 3.27
C LEU A 121 -19.17 15.87 2.79
N SER A 122 -18.98 15.70 1.50
CA SER A 122 -18.70 14.39 0.91
C SER A 122 -17.42 14.39 0.09
N ALA A 123 -16.54 13.41 0.34
CA ALA A 123 -15.39 13.10 -0.49
C ALA A 123 -15.82 12.08 -1.55
N ARG A 124 -15.94 12.51 -2.80
CA ARG A 124 -16.45 11.65 -3.90
C ARG A 124 -15.38 10.79 -4.55
N TRP A 125 -14.17 11.32 -4.66
CA TRP A 125 -13.02 10.62 -5.19
C TRP A 125 -11.75 11.12 -4.51
N LEU A 126 -10.78 10.24 -4.43
CA LEU A 126 -9.43 10.51 -3.91
C LEU A 126 -8.42 10.07 -4.96
N ALA A 127 -7.34 10.82 -5.10
CA ALA A 127 -6.21 10.44 -5.93
C ALA A 127 -4.91 10.86 -5.26
N SER A 128 -3.82 10.16 -5.54
CA SER A 128 -2.51 10.57 -5.03
C SER A 128 -1.37 10.20 -5.96
N PHE A 129 -0.25 10.96 -5.83
CA PHE A 129 1.04 10.61 -6.41
C PHE A 129 2.09 10.64 -5.31
N ARG A 130 2.79 9.50 -5.12
CA ARG A 130 3.60 9.26 -3.93
C ARG A 130 4.94 8.62 -4.26
N GLY A 131 5.98 9.01 -3.50
CA GLY A 131 7.18 8.22 -3.34
C GLY A 131 6.95 7.05 -2.39
N ARG A 132 7.64 5.95 -2.61
CA ARG A 132 7.61 4.74 -1.79
C ARG A 132 9.03 4.35 -1.41
N LEU A 133 9.25 4.07 -0.13
CA LEU A 133 10.50 3.56 0.42
C LEU A 133 10.20 2.34 1.28
N GLY A 134 10.85 1.21 1.00
CA GLY A 134 10.60 -0.03 1.72
C GLY A 134 11.84 -0.86 1.97
N MET A 135 11.66 -1.86 2.83
CA MET A 135 12.66 -2.86 3.16
C MET A 135 12.08 -4.25 2.89
N ALA A 136 12.76 -5.01 2.03
CA ALA A 136 12.34 -6.34 1.61
C ALA A 136 12.97 -7.42 2.49
N PHE A 137 12.14 -8.35 2.95
CA PHE A 137 12.50 -9.54 3.71
C PHE A 137 11.94 -10.78 2.99
N GLY A 138 12.68 -11.26 1.98
CA GLY A 138 12.15 -12.31 1.11
C GLY A 138 10.88 -11.86 0.39
N ASN A 139 9.77 -12.56 0.63
CA ASN A 139 8.47 -12.28 0.02
C ASN A 139 7.67 -11.17 0.75
N SER A 140 8.21 -10.58 1.80
CA SER A 140 7.58 -9.51 2.57
C SER A 140 8.27 -8.19 2.30
N LEU A 141 7.49 -7.11 2.16
CA LEU A 141 7.96 -5.74 2.01
C LEU A 141 7.24 -4.85 3.04
N LEU A 142 7.99 -4.29 3.97
CA LEU A 142 7.52 -3.18 4.80
C LEU A 142 7.87 -1.87 4.11
N TYR A 143 6.93 -0.94 4.04
CA TYR A 143 7.16 0.31 3.32
C TYR A 143 6.45 1.49 3.96
N ALA A 144 7.01 2.67 3.70
CA ALA A 144 6.39 3.96 3.92
C ALA A 144 6.18 4.68 2.58
N THR A 145 5.17 5.54 2.53
CA THR A 145 4.85 6.37 1.36
C THR A 145 4.64 7.82 1.77
N GLY A 146 4.86 8.74 0.84
CA GLY A 146 4.56 10.15 1.05
C GLY A 146 4.48 10.89 -0.28
N GLY A 147 3.60 11.89 -0.35
CA GLY A 147 3.41 12.63 -1.59
C GLY A 147 2.26 13.62 -1.55
N VAL A 148 1.75 13.95 -2.74
CA VAL A 148 0.62 14.84 -2.94
C VAL A 148 -0.67 14.05 -3.08
N ALA A 149 -1.76 14.63 -2.58
CA ALA A 149 -3.10 14.06 -2.66
C ALA A 149 -4.09 15.07 -3.23
N PHE A 150 -5.12 14.55 -3.87
CA PHE A 150 -6.23 15.31 -4.44
C PHE A 150 -7.54 14.67 -3.99
N MET A 151 -8.53 15.51 -3.72
CA MET A 151 -9.87 15.08 -3.31
C MET A 151 -10.93 15.89 -4.06
N GLY A 152 -11.89 15.21 -4.65
CA GLY A 152 -13.13 15.86 -5.12
C GLY A 152 -14.10 15.97 -3.96
N ALA A 153 -14.13 17.14 -3.34
CA ALA A 153 -15.07 17.47 -2.26
C ALA A 153 -16.36 18.05 -2.82
N ARG A 154 -17.49 17.70 -2.19
CA ARG A 154 -18.79 18.35 -2.42
C ARG A 154 -19.38 18.72 -1.09
N SER A 155 -19.63 20.02 -0.90
CA SER A 155 -20.42 20.53 0.20
C SER A 155 -21.84 20.83 -0.30
N SER A 156 -22.85 20.41 0.46
CA SER A 156 -24.28 20.59 0.14
C SER A 156 -25.00 21.08 1.37
N VAL A 157 -25.75 22.16 1.17
CA VAL A 157 -26.68 22.72 2.18
C VAL A 157 -28.07 22.32 1.79
N LEU A 158 -28.77 21.64 2.69
CA LEU A 158 -30.14 21.21 2.53
C LEU A 158 -31.03 22.18 3.32
N ASP A 159 -31.47 23.23 2.66
CA ASP A 159 -32.47 24.14 3.21
C ASP A 159 -33.89 23.71 2.75
N PRO A 160 -34.96 23.75 3.59
CA PRO A 160 -36.30 23.43 3.16
C PRO A 160 -36.83 24.48 2.14
N GLY A 161 -36.47 24.30 0.86
CA GLY A 161 -36.90 25.13 -0.24
C GLY A 161 -35.87 25.37 -1.34
N GLU A 162 -34.60 25.52 -1.03
CA GLU A 162 -33.53 25.78 -2.02
C GLU A 162 -32.21 25.10 -1.56
N GLY A 163 -31.93 23.91 -2.08
CA GLY A 163 -30.66 23.22 -1.83
C GLY A 163 -29.56 23.76 -2.76
N GLU A 164 -28.47 24.25 -2.21
CA GLU A 164 -27.25 24.62 -2.95
C GLU A 164 -26.15 23.61 -2.74
N SER A 165 -25.40 23.25 -3.79
CA SER A 165 -24.26 22.36 -3.66
C SER A 165 -23.06 22.84 -4.47
N ILE A 166 -21.91 22.86 -3.85
CA ILE A 166 -20.65 23.30 -4.45
C ILE A 166 -19.67 22.12 -4.49
N SER A 167 -19.03 21.96 -5.64
CA SER A 167 -17.99 20.94 -5.81
C SER A 167 -16.64 21.62 -6.04
N LYS A 168 -15.61 21.16 -5.32
CA LYS A 168 -14.25 21.71 -5.40
C LYS A 168 -13.23 20.56 -5.39
N THR A 169 -12.14 20.75 -6.12
CA THR A 169 -10.99 19.85 -6.01
C THR A 169 -10.01 20.43 -5.01
N LEU A 170 -9.73 19.68 -3.97
CA LEU A 170 -8.77 20.03 -2.93
C LEU A 170 -7.43 19.36 -3.19
N THR A 171 -6.34 20.06 -2.85
CA THR A 171 -4.98 19.55 -2.95
C THR A 171 -4.36 19.52 -1.56
N GLY A 172 -3.71 18.42 -1.22
CA GLY A 172 -3.12 18.21 0.08
C GLY A 172 -1.87 17.34 0.02
N TRP A 173 -1.44 16.89 1.17
CA TRP A 173 -0.34 15.95 1.31
C TRP A 173 -0.81 14.65 1.97
N THR A 174 -0.08 13.58 1.72
CA THR A 174 -0.39 12.27 2.29
C THR A 174 0.85 11.53 2.71
N VAL A 175 0.74 10.78 3.81
CA VAL A 175 1.75 9.83 4.26
C VAL A 175 1.08 8.51 4.60
N GLY A 176 1.80 7.43 4.46
CA GLY A 176 1.28 6.11 4.76
C GLY A 176 2.39 5.12 5.08
N ALA A 177 1.97 4.00 5.67
CA ALA A 177 2.82 2.85 5.89
C ALA A 177 2.04 1.58 5.62
N GLY A 178 2.72 0.56 5.12
CA GLY A 178 2.07 -0.68 4.76
C GLY A 178 3.00 -1.87 4.76
N TRP A 179 2.37 -3.01 4.64
CA TRP A 179 3.01 -4.30 4.46
C TRP A 179 2.45 -4.97 3.21
N GLU A 180 3.33 -5.51 2.38
CA GLU A 180 2.97 -6.20 1.15
C GLU A 180 3.62 -7.59 1.15
N TYR A 181 2.87 -8.62 0.78
CA TYR A 181 3.32 -9.99 0.71
C TYR A 181 3.15 -10.57 -0.69
N GLY A 182 4.27 -11.02 -1.29
CA GLY A 182 4.29 -11.69 -2.59
C GLY A 182 4.03 -13.18 -2.44
N PHE A 183 2.87 -13.65 -2.88
CA PHE A 183 2.51 -15.06 -2.82
C PHE A 183 2.84 -15.80 -4.13
N THR A 184 3.04 -15.08 -5.23
CA THR A 184 3.64 -15.59 -6.47
C THR A 184 4.63 -14.54 -7.01
N PRO A 185 5.50 -14.88 -7.97
CA PRO A 185 6.42 -13.89 -8.56
C PRO A 185 5.74 -12.64 -9.11
N ASN A 186 4.50 -12.74 -9.54
CA ASN A 186 3.75 -11.65 -10.17
C ASN A 186 2.64 -11.09 -9.30
N PHE A 187 2.17 -11.80 -8.28
CA PHE A 187 1.04 -11.35 -7.45
C PHE A 187 1.45 -11.12 -6.01
N SER A 188 0.97 -10.01 -5.47
CA SER A 188 1.11 -9.66 -4.05
C SER A 188 -0.20 -9.13 -3.49
N ALA A 189 -0.35 -9.25 -2.18
CA ALA A 189 -1.41 -8.60 -1.41
C ALA A 189 -0.78 -7.59 -0.47
N ARG A 190 -1.47 -6.47 -0.23
CA ARG A 190 -0.99 -5.41 0.66
C ARG A 190 -2.07 -4.95 1.63
N VAL A 191 -1.62 -4.47 2.78
CA VAL A 191 -2.40 -3.66 3.72
C VAL A 191 -1.65 -2.36 3.95
N GLU A 192 -2.37 -1.23 3.90
CA GLU A 192 -1.79 0.11 4.04
C GLU A 192 -2.67 0.96 4.94
N TYR A 193 -2.07 1.63 5.90
CA TYR A 193 -2.66 2.76 6.59
C TYR A 193 -2.19 4.05 5.94
N ARG A 194 -3.10 4.99 5.73
CA ARG A 194 -2.81 6.27 5.09
C ARG A 194 -3.47 7.41 5.85
N PHE A 195 -2.69 8.44 6.11
CA PHE A 195 -3.15 9.74 6.57
C PHE A 195 -3.05 10.74 5.43
N THR A 196 -4.07 11.55 5.25
CA THR A 196 -4.12 12.60 4.22
C THR A 196 -4.70 13.87 4.83
N SER A 197 -4.05 15.02 4.59
CA SER A 197 -4.50 16.34 5.06
C SER A 197 -4.58 17.30 3.89
N PHE A 198 -5.72 18.00 3.79
CA PHE A 198 -6.02 18.98 2.73
C PHE A 198 -5.95 20.42 3.23
N GLY A 199 -5.67 20.62 4.53
CA GLY A 199 -5.65 21.95 5.13
C GLY A 199 -7.02 22.60 5.20
N SER A 200 -7.03 23.94 5.24
CA SER A 200 -8.28 24.73 5.38
C SER A 200 -8.75 25.23 4.01
N GLU A 201 -10.04 25.10 3.74
CA GLU A 201 -10.65 25.50 2.48
C GLU A 201 -11.97 26.24 2.68
N ASP A 202 -12.17 27.31 1.88
CA ASP A 202 -13.38 28.12 1.91
C ASP A 202 -14.38 27.65 0.84
N PHE A 203 -15.62 27.40 1.25
CA PHE A 203 -16.76 27.15 0.38
C PHE A 203 -17.68 28.37 0.43
N ILE A 204 -17.84 29.03 -0.73
CA ILE A 204 -18.64 30.25 -0.86
C ILE A 204 -19.97 29.87 -1.47
N PHE A 205 -21.08 30.13 -0.76
CA PHE A 205 -22.43 29.89 -1.20
C PHE A 205 -23.09 31.22 -1.66
N PRO A 206 -23.03 31.54 -2.98
CA PRO A 206 -23.47 32.86 -3.48
C PRO A 206 -24.99 33.09 -3.40
N VAL A 207 -25.80 32.02 -3.45
CA VAL A 207 -27.26 32.12 -3.35
C VAL A 207 -27.68 32.47 -1.94
N ASN A 208 -27.10 31.83 -0.95
CA ASN A 208 -27.40 32.02 0.46
C ASN A 208 -26.59 33.16 1.11
N GLY A 209 -25.56 33.66 0.40
CA GLY A 209 -24.79 34.82 0.80
C GLY A 209 -23.85 34.60 1.99
N TYR A 210 -23.42 33.37 2.25
CA TYR A 210 -22.47 33.06 3.32
C TYR A 210 -21.25 32.28 2.82
N THR A 211 -20.22 32.23 3.67
CA THR A 211 -19.02 31.47 3.42
C THR A 211 -18.81 30.50 4.60
N GLU A 212 -18.67 29.24 4.28
CA GLU A 212 -18.27 28.20 5.21
C GLU A 212 -16.79 27.88 5.01
N ARG A 213 -16.03 27.86 6.10
CA ARG A 213 -14.63 27.47 6.11
C ARG A 213 -14.48 26.15 6.82
N HIS A 214 -14.00 25.15 6.08
CA HIS A 214 -13.58 23.88 6.63
C HIS A 214 -12.10 23.98 6.98
N HIS A 215 -11.77 23.77 8.25
CA HIS A 215 -10.40 23.77 8.75
C HIS A 215 -9.90 22.33 8.90
N ASP A 216 -8.63 22.10 8.51
CA ASP A 216 -7.92 20.85 8.76
C ASP A 216 -8.72 19.61 8.35
N ILE A 217 -9.06 19.52 7.05
CA ILE A 217 -9.75 18.34 6.51
C ILE A 217 -8.77 17.19 6.46
N ASP A 218 -8.89 16.28 7.42
CA ASP A 218 -8.03 15.13 7.60
C ASP A 218 -8.76 13.83 7.32
N ILE A 219 -8.10 12.90 6.60
CA ILE A 219 -8.63 11.58 6.31
C ILE A 219 -7.65 10.52 6.78
N HIS A 220 -8.15 9.60 7.61
CA HIS A 220 -7.48 8.38 8.03
C HIS A 220 -8.10 7.21 7.29
N ALA A 221 -7.31 6.37 6.66
CA ALA A 221 -7.85 5.23 5.92
C ALA A 221 -6.99 3.98 6.06
N VAL A 222 -7.67 2.84 6.14
CA VAL A 222 -7.04 1.52 6.04
C VAL A 222 -7.47 0.88 4.73
N ARG A 223 -6.50 0.39 3.96
CA ARG A 223 -6.69 -0.20 2.63
C ARG A 223 -6.12 -1.60 2.58
N VAL A 224 -6.78 -2.46 1.85
CA VAL A 224 -6.26 -3.75 1.40
C VAL A 224 -6.23 -3.76 -0.12
N GLY A 225 -5.24 -4.39 -0.73
CA GLY A 225 -5.10 -4.39 -2.18
C GLY A 225 -4.46 -5.65 -2.70
N LEU A 226 -4.73 -5.91 -3.98
CA LEU A 226 -4.09 -6.94 -4.77
C LEU A 226 -3.34 -6.27 -5.91
N THR A 227 -2.10 -6.69 -6.11
CA THR A 227 -1.17 -6.09 -7.06
C THR A 227 -0.66 -7.15 -8.02
N TYR A 228 -0.69 -6.86 -9.32
CA TYR A 228 -0.03 -7.63 -10.35
C TYR A 228 1.23 -6.89 -10.81
N ARG A 229 2.38 -7.55 -10.72
CA ARG A 229 3.67 -7.03 -11.14
C ARG A 229 4.04 -7.58 -12.49
N PHE A 230 4.33 -6.69 -13.42
CA PHE A 230 4.89 -7.06 -14.71
C PHE A 230 6.38 -7.37 -14.53
N GLY A 231 6.88 -8.43 -15.15
CA GLY A 231 8.31 -8.66 -15.22
C GLY A 231 8.97 -7.42 -15.85
N GLY A 232 9.74 -6.68 -15.07
CA GLY A 232 10.34 -5.43 -15.53
C GLY A 232 11.56 -5.71 -16.40
N PRO A 233 11.94 -4.76 -17.32
CA PRO A 233 13.18 -4.83 -18.09
C PRO A 233 14.44 -4.80 -17.20
N PHE A 234 14.28 -4.58 -15.90
CA PHE A 234 15.34 -4.59 -14.87
C PHE A 234 15.33 -5.86 -14.00
N ALA A 235 14.45 -6.82 -14.23
CA ALA A 235 14.56 -8.15 -13.66
C ALA A 235 15.74 -8.85 -14.38
N ARG A 236 16.96 -8.59 -13.93
CA ARG A 236 18.12 -9.33 -14.38
C ARG A 236 18.02 -10.74 -13.83
N TYR A 237 18.09 -11.68 -14.74
CA TYR A 237 18.28 -13.12 -14.53
C TYR A 237 19.53 -13.41 -13.71
#